data_c7d33833398b8d8176da97babb0257e5
#
_entry.id   c7d33833398b8d8176da97babb0257e5
#
_cell.length_a   1.000
_cell.length_b   1.000
_cell.length_c   1.000
_cell.angle_alpha   90.00
_cell.angle_beta   90.00
_cell.angle_gamma   90.00
#
_symmetry.space_group_name_H-M   'P 1'
#
loop_
_entity.id
_entity.type
_entity.pdbx_description
1 polymer ?
#
loop_
_entity_poly.entity_id
_entity_poly.type
_entity_poly.pdbx_seq_one_letter_code
_entity_poly.pdbx_strand_id
1 'polypeptide(L)'
;MGQKINPLGFRLGTTQDHYSLWFAQPKNFFEGLQEDQKIRNCIKNYVQKNMKISSGVEGIGHIEIQKRIDVIQVIIYLGFPKFLTEGKPKRIKELQINVQKELNCMNRKLNISITRIENPYMHPNVLAEFIAGQLKNRVSFRKAMKKAIELTEQSIQKEFKYKLQGVLMEKKLHAPNGLERAGSSTNSSS
;
A
#
# COMPACT_ATOMS: atom_id res chain seq x y z
N MET A 1 5.90 25.28 -24.35
CA MET A 1 6.22 24.14 -23.48
C MET A 1 5.38 22.94 -23.92
N GLY A 2 6.02 21.78 -24.17
CA GLY A 2 5.29 20.56 -24.54
C GLY A 2 4.43 20.07 -23.39
N GLN A 3 3.17 19.79 -23.68
CA GLN A 3 2.26 19.18 -22.72
C GLN A 3 2.60 17.69 -22.59
N LYS A 4 2.74 17.19 -21.36
CA LYS A 4 2.99 15.76 -21.07
C LYS A 4 1.71 15.08 -20.66
N ILE A 5 1.52 13.85 -21.14
CA ILE A 5 0.40 13.00 -20.74
C ILE A 5 0.55 12.62 -19.25
N ASN A 6 -0.57 12.38 -18.58
CA ASN A 6 -0.55 11.86 -17.22
C ASN A 6 0.20 10.52 -17.18
N PRO A 7 1.26 10.38 -16.35
CA PRO A 7 2.11 9.19 -16.33
C PRO A 7 1.36 7.91 -15.92
N LEU A 8 0.32 8.02 -15.10
CA LEU A 8 -0.53 6.88 -14.75
C LEU A 8 -1.36 6.44 -15.95
N GLY A 9 -2.04 7.39 -16.63
CA GLY A 9 -2.85 7.09 -17.81
C GLY A 9 -2.03 6.46 -18.95
N PHE A 10 -0.78 6.88 -19.12
CA PHE A 10 0.12 6.31 -20.13
C PHE A 10 0.51 4.86 -19.83
N ARG A 11 0.57 4.47 -18.55
CA ARG A 11 0.99 3.13 -18.12
C ARG A 11 -0.15 2.14 -17.95
N LEU A 12 -1.39 2.61 -17.89
CA LEU A 12 -2.56 1.75 -17.75
C LEU A 12 -2.71 0.81 -18.95
N GLY A 13 -2.93 -0.47 -18.67
CA GLY A 13 -3.06 -1.51 -19.67
C GLY A 13 -1.74 -2.05 -20.24
N THR A 14 -0.59 -1.46 -19.91
CA THR A 14 0.75 -1.95 -20.33
C THR A 14 1.56 -2.46 -19.15
N THR A 15 1.86 -1.60 -18.19
CA THR A 15 2.70 -1.92 -17.01
C THR A 15 1.93 -1.82 -15.68
N GLN A 16 0.78 -1.20 -15.68
CA GLN A 16 -0.07 -1.03 -14.50
C GLN A 16 -1.51 -1.39 -14.83
N ASP A 17 -2.15 -2.09 -13.91
CA ASP A 17 -3.56 -2.42 -14.00
C ASP A 17 -4.45 -1.32 -13.43
N HIS A 18 -5.73 -1.34 -13.81
CA HIS A 18 -6.72 -0.43 -13.26
C HIS A 18 -7.06 -0.78 -11.81
N TYR A 19 -7.24 0.24 -10.98
CA TYR A 19 -7.70 0.06 -9.60
C TYR A 19 -9.23 -0.06 -9.49
N SER A 20 -9.96 0.08 -10.58
CA SER A 20 -11.39 -0.15 -10.67
C SER A 20 -11.65 -1.15 -11.78
N LEU A 21 -12.04 -2.36 -11.39
CA LEU A 21 -12.24 -3.50 -12.29
C LEU A 21 -13.75 -3.79 -12.38
N TRP A 22 -14.41 -3.14 -13.32
CA TRP A 22 -15.82 -3.35 -13.60
C TRP A 22 -16.18 -2.85 -15.00
N PHE A 23 -17.28 -3.36 -15.51
CA PHE A 23 -17.86 -2.96 -16.77
C PHE A 23 -19.29 -2.47 -16.55
N ALA A 24 -19.66 -1.41 -17.22
CA ALA A 24 -21.03 -0.91 -17.25
C ALA A 24 -21.39 -0.44 -18.66
N GLN A 25 -22.67 -0.54 -19.02
CA GLN A 25 -23.16 0.08 -20.24
C GLN A 25 -23.01 1.60 -20.17
N PRO A 26 -22.86 2.31 -21.31
CA PRO A 26 -22.65 3.76 -21.33
C PRO A 26 -23.69 4.56 -20.53
N LYS A 27 -24.93 4.11 -20.49
CA LYS A 27 -26.02 4.76 -19.73
C LYS A 27 -25.76 4.74 -18.21
N ASN A 28 -25.20 3.64 -17.68
CA ASN A 28 -25.01 3.43 -16.25
C ASN A 28 -23.56 3.71 -15.80
N PHE A 29 -22.68 4.07 -16.76
CA PHE A 29 -21.28 4.29 -16.48
C PHE A 29 -21.01 5.43 -15.50
N PHE A 30 -21.75 6.52 -15.64
CA PHE A 30 -21.65 7.69 -14.79
C PHE A 30 -22.00 7.37 -13.32
N GLU A 31 -23.09 6.64 -13.11
CA GLU A 31 -23.50 6.20 -11.76
C GLU A 31 -22.44 5.32 -11.13
N GLY A 32 -21.86 4.40 -11.91
CA GLY A 32 -20.76 3.55 -11.47
C GLY A 32 -19.53 4.34 -11.02
N LEU A 33 -19.17 5.42 -11.74
CA LEU A 33 -18.04 6.29 -11.35
C LEU A 33 -18.34 7.06 -10.06
N GLN A 34 -19.57 7.58 -9.91
CA GLN A 34 -19.97 8.26 -8.67
C GLN A 34 -19.93 7.33 -7.46
N GLU A 35 -20.41 6.09 -7.62
CA GLU A 35 -20.30 5.07 -6.57
C GLU A 35 -18.83 4.84 -6.15
N ASP A 36 -17.92 4.67 -7.11
CA ASP A 36 -16.49 4.47 -6.82
C ASP A 36 -15.91 5.64 -6.05
N GLN A 37 -16.24 6.85 -6.46
CA GLN A 37 -15.76 8.05 -5.78
C GLN A 37 -16.29 8.15 -4.34
N LYS A 38 -17.57 7.83 -4.12
CA LYS A 38 -18.16 7.79 -2.77
C LYS A 38 -17.48 6.74 -1.90
N ILE A 39 -17.26 5.53 -2.42
CA ILE A 39 -16.53 4.45 -1.69
C ILE A 39 -15.15 4.93 -1.28
N ARG A 40 -14.36 5.45 -2.23
CA ARG A 40 -13.00 5.93 -1.96
C ARG A 40 -12.96 7.05 -0.94
N ASN A 41 -13.86 8.01 -1.04
CA ASN A 41 -13.95 9.13 -0.09
C ASN A 41 -14.38 8.67 1.30
N CYS A 42 -15.38 7.78 1.39
CA CYS A 42 -15.83 7.23 2.66
C CYS A 42 -14.69 6.49 3.39
N ILE A 43 -13.95 5.64 2.67
CA ILE A 43 -12.81 4.90 3.23
C ILE A 43 -11.71 5.86 3.69
N LYS A 44 -11.32 6.83 2.86
CA LYS A 44 -10.31 7.83 3.23
C LYS A 44 -10.73 8.60 4.49
N ASN A 45 -11.95 9.11 4.53
CA ASN A 45 -12.49 9.86 5.67
C ASN A 45 -12.53 9.00 6.94
N TYR A 46 -12.92 7.73 6.83
CA TYR A 46 -12.96 6.81 7.96
C TYR A 46 -11.55 6.54 8.51
N VAL A 47 -10.60 6.28 7.62
CA VAL A 47 -9.20 6.06 8.01
C VAL A 47 -8.61 7.31 8.62
N GLN A 48 -8.82 8.49 8.02
CA GLN A 48 -8.35 9.77 8.57
C GLN A 48 -8.89 10.07 9.97
N LYS A 49 -10.18 9.87 10.19
CA LYS A 49 -10.79 10.09 11.51
C LYS A 49 -10.19 9.19 12.58
N ASN A 50 -9.96 7.94 12.23
CA ASN A 50 -9.54 6.94 13.19
C ASN A 50 -8.02 6.88 13.38
N MET A 51 -7.20 7.16 12.36
CA MET A 51 -5.73 7.13 12.46
C MET A 51 -5.11 8.40 13.03
N LYS A 52 -5.81 9.52 13.07
CA LYS A 52 -5.35 10.73 13.79
C LYS A 52 -4.99 10.47 15.25
N ILE A 53 -5.46 9.35 15.78
CA ILE A 53 -5.27 8.98 17.19
C ILE A 53 -3.94 8.26 17.42
N SER A 54 -3.32 7.61 16.43
CA SER A 54 -2.18 6.73 16.73
C SER A 54 -0.84 7.05 16.08
N SER A 55 -0.75 7.61 14.88
CA SER A 55 0.55 7.82 14.22
C SER A 55 0.65 8.95 13.20
N GLY A 56 -0.43 9.62 12.89
CA GLY A 56 -0.42 10.76 11.95
C GLY A 56 -0.17 10.43 10.49
N VAL A 57 0.09 9.17 10.14
CA VAL A 57 0.25 8.70 8.76
C VAL A 57 -0.86 7.71 8.46
N GLU A 58 -1.68 8.02 7.46
CA GLU A 58 -2.84 7.20 7.09
C GLU A 58 -2.41 5.85 6.51
N GLY A 59 -1.32 5.86 5.78
CA GLY A 59 -0.69 4.65 5.25
C GLY A 59 -1.52 3.92 4.19
N ILE A 60 -2.48 4.59 3.54
CA ILE A 60 -3.24 4.02 2.43
C ILE A 60 -2.37 4.05 1.19
N GLY A 61 -2.00 2.89 0.68
CA GLY A 61 -1.30 2.76 -0.60
C GLY A 61 -2.25 3.02 -1.77
N HIS A 62 -3.19 2.12 -1.96
CA HIS A 62 -4.23 2.24 -2.98
C HIS A 62 -5.47 1.43 -2.56
N ILE A 63 -6.58 1.67 -3.27
CA ILE A 63 -7.86 0.99 -3.05
C ILE A 63 -8.28 0.39 -4.37
N GLU A 64 -8.48 -0.92 -4.41
CA GLU A 64 -9.03 -1.63 -5.56
C GLU A 64 -10.52 -1.88 -5.36
N ILE A 65 -11.29 -1.64 -6.40
CA ILE A 65 -12.74 -1.84 -6.40
C ILE A 65 -13.09 -2.78 -7.55
N GLN A 66 -13.68 -3.90 -7.21
CA GLN A 66 -14.19 -4.87 -8.17
C GLN A 66 -15.71 -4.93 -8.02
N LYS A 67 -16.44 -4.62 -9.09
CA LYS A 67 -17.91 -4.69 -9.08
C LYS A 67 -18.37 -5.86 -9.93
N ARG A 68 -19.19 -6.71 -9.32
CA ARG A 68 -19.98 -7.75 -9.98
C ARG A 68 -21.46 -7.41 -9.83
N ILE A 69 -22.32 -8.19 -10.43
CA ILE A 69 -23.78 -7.93 -10.45
C ILE A 69 -24.32 -7.77 -9.02
N ASP A 70 -24.00 -8.72 -8.12
CA ASP A 70 -24.55 -8.76 -6.76
C ASP A 70 -23.56 -8.41 -5.67
N VAL A 71 -22.25 -8.30 -6.00
CA VAL A 71 -21.19 -8.15 -5.02
C VAL A 71 -20.24 -7.03 -5.42
N ILE A 72 -19.99 -6.11 -4.49
CA ILE A 72 -18.93 -5.13 -4.57
C ILE A 72 -17.79 -5.59 -3.65
N GLN A 73 -16.64 -5.90 -4.23
CA GLN A 73 -15.45 -6.26 -3.48
C GLN A 73 -14.49 -5.07 -3.45
N VAL A 74 -14.10 -4.65 -2.27
CA VAL A 74 -13.15 -3.56 -2.05
C VAL A 74 -11.94 -4.10 -1.34
N ILE A 75 -10.77 -3.94 -1.96
CA ILE A 75 -9.49 -4.35 -1.39
C ILE A 75 -8.72 -3.09 -1.03
N ILE A 76 -8.40 -2.93 0.26
CA ILE A 76 -7.68 -1.77 0.78
C ILE A 76 -6.25 -2.18 1.08
N TYR A 77 -5.29 -1.59 0.39
CA TYR A 77 -3.87 -1.82 0.64
C TYR A 77 -3.35 -0.79 1.65
N LEU A 78 -2.98 -1.30 2.84
CA LEU A 78 -2.53 -0.48 3.96
C LEU A 78 -1.10 -0.80 4.36
N GLY A 79 -0.31 0.24 4.61
CA GLY A 79 1.04 0.11 5.13
C GLY A 79 1.06 -0.28 6.61
N PHE A 80 0.10 0.20 7.39
CA PHE A 80 0.02 -0.02 8.84
C PHE A 80 -1.35 -0.58 9.25
N PRO A 81 -1.65 -1.86 8.93
CA PRO A 81 -2.97 -2.44 9.16
C PRO A 81 -3.31 -2.67 10.64
N LYS A 82 -2.31 -2.66 11.55
CA LYS A 82 -2.50 -2.92 12.99
C LYS A 82 -3.70 -2.21 13.58
N PHE A 83 -3.91 -0.97 13.19
CA PHE A 83 -5.01 -0.15 13.66
C PHE A 83 -6.41 -0.71 13.32
N LEU A 84 -6.59 -1.28 12.14
CA LEU A 84 -7.86 -1.85 11.70
C LEU A 84 -8.01 -3.34 12.08
N THR A 85 -6.89 -4.07 12.20
CA THR A 85 -6.89 -5.50 12.47
C THR A 85 -6.81 -5.84 13.97
N GLU A 86 -6.01 -5.12 14.76
CA GLU A 86 -5.82 -5.39 16.20
C GLU A 86 -6.97 -4.86 17.06
N GLY A 87 -7.82 -4.02 16.54
CA GLY A 87 -8.87 -3.34 17.31
C GLY A 87 -10.26 -3.94 17.27
N LYS A 88 -10.46 -5.23 16.95
CA LYS A 88 -11.75 -5.95 16.89
C LYS A 88 -12.36 -5.99 15.47
N PRO A 89 -12.97 -7.11 15.09
CA PRO A 89 -13.73 -7.27 13.83
C PRO A 89 -14.89 -6.26 13.70
N LYS A 90 -15.21 -5.55 14.79
CA LYS A 90 -16.21 -4.47 14.82
C LYS A 90 -15.86 -3.31 13.90
N ARG A 91 -14.59 -2.91 13.77
CA ARG A 91 -14.20 -1.74 12.95
C ARG A 91 -14.40 -1.95 11.45
N ILE A 92 -14.11 -3.16 10.96
CA ILE A 92 -14.35 -3.50 9.56
C ILE A 92 -15.86 -3.53 9.28
N LYS A 93 -16.66 -4.06 10.21
CA LYS A 93 -18.12 -4.05 10.11
C LYS A 93 -18.69 -2.63 10.14
N GLU A 94 -18.17 -1.76 11.01
CA GLU A 94 -18.55 -0.33 11.04
C GLU A 94 -18.24 0.36 9.72
N LEU A 95 -17.06 0.10 9.14
CA LEU A 95 -16.69 0.63 7.84
C LEU A 95 -17.62 0.11 6.74
N GLN A 96 -17.97 -1.18 6.75
CA GLN A 96 -18.95 -1.75 5.82
C GLN A 96 -20.30 -1.05 5.92
N ILE A 97 -20.81 -0.87 7.12
CA ILE A 97 -22.10 -0.19 7.38
C ILE A 97 -22.05 1.26 6.91
N ASN A 98 -20.95 1.98 7.15
CA ASN A 98 -20.80 3.36 6.72
C ASN A 98 -20.79 3.48 5.19
N VAL A 99 -20.04 2.60 4.52
CA VAL A 99 -20.00 2.57 3.04
C VAL A 99 -21.35 2.18 2.46
N GLN A 100 -22.05 1.21 3.05
CA GLN A 100 -23.41 0.83 2.59
C GLN A 100 -24.42 1.98 2.75
N LYS A 101 -24.35 2.75 3.83
CA LYS A 101 -25.21 3.93 4.04
C LYS A 101 -24.94 5.01 2.98
N GLU A 102 -23.68 5.29 2.67
CA GLU A 102 -23.28 6.28 1.67
C GLU A 102 -23.72 5.88 0.24
N LEU A 103 -23.71 4.58 -0.05
CA LEU A 103 -24.08 4.06 -1.36
C LEU A 103 -25.61 3.97 -1.57
N ASN A 104 -26.42 3.98 -0.49
CA ASN A 104 -27.85 3.68 -0.51
C ASN A 104 -28.20 2.37 -1.25
N CYS A 105 -27.25 1.47 -1.42
CA CYS A 105 -27.42 0.22 -2.16
C CYS A 105 -27.74 -0.93 -1.19
N MET A 106 -29.05 -1.12 -0.91
CA MET A 106 -29.49 -2.24 -0.06
C MET A 106 -29.40 -3.61 -0.74
N ASN A 107 -29.34 -3.64 -2.08
CA ASN A 107 -29.44 -4.89 -2.85
C ASN A 107 -28.12 -5.57 -3.18
N ARG A 108 -26.97 -4.92 -2.94
CA ARG A 108 -25.66 -5.49 -3.26
C ARG A 108 -24.88 -5.82 -1.99
N LYS A 109 -24.23 -6.98 -1.97
CA LYS A 109 -23.35 -7.38 -0.87
C LYS A 109 -22.00 -6.64 -1.01
N LEU A 110 -21.56 -5.98 0.06
CA LEU A 110 -20.28 -5.30 0.12
C LEU A 110 -19.28 -6.15 0.91
N ASN A 111 -18.19 -6.53 0.27
CA ASN A 111 -17.07 -7.22 0.93
C ASN A 111 -15.86 -6.30 0.98
N ILE A 112 -15.34 -6.06 2.18
CA ILE A 112 -14.11 -5.26 2.39
C ILE A 112 -13.03 -6.18 2.88
N SER A 113 -11.92 -6.24 2.15
CA SER A 113 -10.70 -6.95 2.55
C SER A 113 -9.55 -5.95 2.72
N ILE A 114 -8.66 -6.25 3.67
CA ILE A 114 -7.49 -5.42 3.97
C ILE A 114 -6.25 -6.24 3.66
N THR A 115 -5.40 -5.71 2.81
CA THR A 115 -4.11 -6.30 2.44
C THR A 115 -2.99 -5.44 3.01
N ARG A 116 -2.01 -6.07 3.63
CA ARG A 116 -0.84 -5.38 4.16
C ARG A 116 0.18 -5.15 3.05
N ILE A 117 0.73 -3.94 3.01
CA ILE A 117 1.91 -3.61 2.19
C ILE A 117 3.16 -3.97 3.02
N GLU A 118 4.04 -4.79 2.48
CA GLU A 118 5.26 -5.23 3.18
C GLU A 118 6.18 -4.06 3.52
N ASN A 119 6.47 -3.20 2.53
CA ASN A 119 7.33 -2.03 2.67
C ASN A 119 6.55 -0.74 2.43
N PRO A 120 5.87 -0.18 3.45
CA PRO A 120 4.98 0.96 3.28
C PRO A 120 5.69 2.22 2.77
N TYR A 121 6.93 2.46 3.18
CA TYR A 121 7.68 3.66 2.76
C TYR A 121 8.24 3.58 1.32
N MET A 122 8.15 2.44 0.66
CA MET A 122 8.40 2.35 -0.78
C MET A 122 7.20 2.80 -1.62
N HIS A 123 6.02 2.86 -1.00
CA HIS A 123 4.82 3.26 -1.70
C HIS A 123 4.71 4.79 -1.77
N PRO A 124 4.62 5.41 -2.97
CA PRO A 124 4.70 6.86 -3.12
C PRO A 124 3.58 7.62 -2.39
N ASN A 125 2.37 7.07 -2.32
CA ASN A 125 1.26 7.71 -1.61
C ASN A 125 1.51 7.79 -0.10
N VAL A 126 2.00 6.70 0.50
CA VAL A 126 2.33 6.66 1.94
C VAL A 126 3.45 7.63 2.28
N LEU A 127 4.46 7.70 1.41
CA LEU A 127 5.57 8.64 1.58
C LEU A 127 5.10 10.11 1.45
N ALA A 128 4.22 10.40 0.50
CA ALA A 128 3.65 11.73 0.32
C ALA A 128 2.83 12.17 1.55
N GLU A 129 2.02 11.27 2.12
CA GLU A 129 1.27 11.52 3.35
C GLU A 129 2.20 11.78 4.54
N PHE A 130 3.29 11.01 4.66
CA PHE A 130 4.31 11.24 5.69
C PHE A 130 4.92 12.64 5.57
N ILE A 131 5.34 13.04 4.37
CA ILE A 131 5.91 14.38 4.12
C ILE A 131 4.88 15.46 4.45
N ALA A 132 3.63 15.32 3.99
CA ALA A 132 2.55 16.25 4.28
C ALA A 132 2.29 16.40 5.79
N GLY A 133 2.32 15.29 6.54
CA GLY A 133 2.22 15.28 8.00
C GLY A 133 3.34 16.05 8.69
N GLN A 134 4.59 15.87 8.23
CA GLN A 134 5.74 16.61 8.77
C GLN A 134 5.62 18.12 8.49
N LEU A 135 5.20 18.50 7.30
CA LEU A 135 4.98 19.92 6.96
C LEU A 135 3.85 20.53 7.77
N LYS A 136 2.78 19.80 8.01
CA LYS A 136 1.68 20.22 8.89
C LYS A 136 2.15 20.48 10.32
N ASN A 137 3.11 19.70 10.80
CA ASN A 137 3.75 19.89 12.11
C ASN A 137 4.84 20.97 12.09
N ARG A 138 4.89 21.81 11.05
CA ARG A 138 5.84 22.93 10.89
C ARG A 138 7.32 22.52 10.88
N VAL A 139 7.61 21.28 10.52
CA VAL A 139 8.99 20.82 10.26
C VAL A 139 9.48 21.44 8.96
N SER A 140 10.74 21.92 8.91
CA SER A 140 11.29 22.50 7.69
C SER A 140 11.30 21.46 6.56
N PHE A 141 10.95 21.88 5.34
CA PHE A 141 10.84 21.00 4.18
C PHE A 141 12.13 20.21 3.90
N ARG A 142 13.31 20.83 4.12
CA ARG A 142 14.60 20.17 3.95
C ARG A 142 14.79 18.98 4.90
N LYS A 143 14.39 19.13 6.17
CA LYS A 143 14.44 18.06 7.16
C LYS A 143 13.42 16.95 6.84
N ALA A 144 12.21 17.34 6.44
CA ALA A 144 11.16 16.38 6.05
C ALA A 144 11.58 15.52 4.85
N MET A 145 12.17 16.16 3.81
CA MET A 145 12.67 15.46 2.63
C MET A 145 13.83 14.52 2.94
N LYS A 146 14.83 14.97 3.73
CA LYS A 146 15.94 14.09 4.15
C LYS A 146 15.43 12.87 4.89
N LYS A 147 14.52 13.05 5.84
CA LYS A 147 13.95 11.94 6.59
C LYS A 147 13.14 10.98 5.73
N ALA A 148 12.41 11.50 4.73
CA ALA A 148 11.69 10.68 3.77
C ALA A 148 12.64 9.80 2.94
N ILE A 149 13.76 10.37 2.46
CA ILE A 149 14.80 9.63 1.71
C ILE A 149 15.43 8.55 2.59
N GLU A 150 15.80 8.87 3.83
CA GLU A 150 16.37 7.89 4.78
C GLU A 150 15.43 6.71 5.02
N LEU A 151 14.11 6.96 5.19
CA LEU A 151 13.12 5.91 5.37
C LEU A 151 12.97 5.02 4.15
N THR A 152 13.04 5.61 2.96
CA THR A 152 12.96 4.85 1.70
C THR A 152 14.21 3.99 1.51
N GLU A 153 15.40 4.54 1.74
CA GLU A 153 16.67 3.79 1.67
C GLU A 153 16.72 2.64 2.67
N GLN A 154 16.29 2.85 3.91
CA GLN A 154 16.20 1.79 4.91
C GLN A 154 15.24 0.66 4.50
N SER A 155 14.15 0.99 3.81
CA SER A 155 13.20 0.01 3.29
C SER A 155 13.80 -0.81 2.16
N ILE A 156 14.52 -0.18 1.24
CA ILE A 156 15.24 -0.82 0.12
C ILE A 156 16.35 -1.73 0.65
N GLN A 157 17.16 -1.25 1.59
CA GLN A 157 18.25 -2.05 2.19
C GLN A 157 17.73 -3.31 2.88
N LYS A 158 16.63 -3.22 3.60
CA LYS A 158 16.00 -4.40 4.23
C LYS A 158 15.59 -5.43 3.19
N GLU A 159 14.91 -4.99 2.13
CA GLU A 159 14.46 -5.89 1.06
C GLU A 159 15.63 -6.56 0.35
N PHE A 160 16.68 -5.81 0.06
CA PHE A 160 17.91 -6.34 -0.54
C PHE A 160 18.60 -7.35 0.39
N LYS A 161 18.63 -7.09 1.68
CA LYS A 161 19.19 -8.01 2.69
C LYS A 161 18.41 -9.33 2.75
N TYR A 162 17.08 -9.28 2.73
CA TYR A 162 16.26 -10.50 2.70
C TYR A 162 16.45 -11.30 1.40
N LYS A 163 16.51 -10.65 0.25
CA LYS A 163 16.79 -11.31 -1.03
C LYS A 163 18.16 -11.98 -1.04
N LEU A 164 19.19 -11.30 -0.58
CA LEU A 164 20.54 -11.88 -0.47
C LEU A 164 20.58 -13.07 0.50
N GLN A 165 19.90 -12.97 1.64
CA GLN A 165 19.85 -14.06 2.60
C GLN A 165 19.10 -15.28 2.04
N GLY A 166 18.04 -15.10 1.28
CA GLY A 166 17.33 -16.17 0.56
C GLY A 166 18.25 -16.86 -0.45
N VAL A 167 18.94 -16.11 -1.31
CA VAL A 167 19.88 -16.65 -2.30
C VAL A 167 21.06 -17.39 -1.64
N LEU A 168 21.55 -16.89 -0.51
CA LEU A 168 22.62 -17.56 0.24
C LEU A 168 22.14 -18.85 0.89
N MET A 169 20.91 -18.91 1.38
CA MET A 169 20.32 -20.14 1.91
C MET A 169 20.09 -21.18 0.80
N GLU A 170 19.57 -20.80 -0.35
CA GLU A 170 19.42 -21.70 -1.50
C GLU A 170 20.77 -22.24 -1.97
N LYS A 171 21.82 -21.43 -2.04
CA LYS A 171 23.17 -21.90 -2.39
C LYS A 171 23.76 -22.82 -1.34
N LYS A 172 23.49 -22.63 -0.05
CA LYS A 172 23.93 -23.56 1.01
C LYS A 172 23.20 -24.91 0.93
N LEU A 173 21.94 -24.93 0.54
CA LEU A 173 21.17 -26.15 0.34
C LEU A 173 21.61 -26.96 -0.91
N HIS A 174 22.19 -26.30 -1.89
CA HIS A 174 22.64 -26.92 -3.16
C HIS A 174 24.16 -27.07 -3.25
N ALA A 175 24.93 -26.65 -2.27
CA ALA A 175 26.37 -26.89 -2.22
C ALA A 175 26.63 -28.32 -1.74
N PRO A 176 27.24 -29.18 -2.53
CA PRO A 176 27.69 -30.48 -2.05
C PRO A 176 28.69 -30.24 -0.91
N ASN A 177 28.61 -31.08 0.14
CA ASN A 177 29.44 -31.06 1.37
C ASN A 177 30.94 -31.19 1.07
N GLY A 178 31.55 -30.23 0.39
CA GLY A 178 32.95 -30.37 -0.05
C GLY A 178 33.81 -29.11 -0.03
N LEU A 179 33.32 -27.97 0.50
CA LEU A 179 34.09 -26.71 0.46
C LEU A 179 34.25 -26.03 1.84
N GLU A 180 34.40 -26.81 2.89
CA GLU A 180 34.84 -26.33 4.21
C GLU A 180 36.30 -26.69 4.50
N ARG A 181 37.25 -26.35 3.64
CA ARG A 181 38.70 -26.37 3.99
C ARG A 181 39.49 -25.58 2.96
N ALA A 182 39.41 -24.27 3.00
CA ALA A 182 40.49 -23.42 2.47
C ALA A 182 40.28 -21.99 3.01
N GLY A 183 40.87 -21.67 4.14
CA GLY A 183 40.82 -20.31 4.65
C GLY A 183 41.25 -20.15 6.10
N SER A 184 42.22 -20.93 6.55
CA SER A 184 42.90 -20.60 7.79
C SER A 184 44.36 -21.10 7.73
N SER A 185 45.22 -20.29 7.14
CA SER A 185 46.65 -20.27 7.46
C SER A 185 47.34 -19.23 6.59
N THR A 186 47.62 -18.10 7.16
CA THR A 186 48.87 -17.36 7.00
C THR A 186 48.73 -16.07 7.80
N ASN A 187 49.18 -16.16 9.03
CA ASN A 187 49.80 -15.03 9.71
C ASN A 187 50.71 -15.61 10.80
N SER A 188 51.96 -15.76 10.44
CA SER A 188 53.01 -15.75 11.42
C SER A 188 54.29 -15.27 10.76
N SER A 189 54.87 -14.25 11.41
CA SER A 189 56.31 -13.92 11.48
C SER A 189 56.96 -13.27 10.26
N SER A 190 57.29 -12.02 10.30
CA SER A 190 58.60 -11.51 10.82
C SER A 190 58.55 -9.99 10.74
#